data_6555e46b840569a875f4c17b30cf1c12
#
_entry.id   6555e46b840569a875f4c17b30cf1c12
#
_cell.length_a   1.000
_cell.length_b   1.000
_cell.length_c   1.000
_cell.angle_alpha   90.00
_cell.angle_beta   90.00
_cell.angle_gamma   90.00
#
_symmetry.space_group_name_H-M   'P 1'
#
loop_
_entity.id
_entity.type
_entity.pdbx_description
1 polymer ?
#
loop_
_entity_poly.entity_id
_entity_poly.type
_entity_poly.pdbx_seq_one_letter_code
_entity_poly.pdbx_strand_id
1 'polypeptide(L)'
;MNKTAILVGTGKAALLAGLCFSALLANAATVSVDCDAGNTIMAALGSVKPGDTVLVSGTCKEQVTIAPEVVRITLDGQKKTTIQHPGGPAASPHALYNRGKEIIIKGFTVTGGLDGIHLSGPASALIDGNVVVKNTGRGIHIDKGSVARILNTTVEQSGGIGIDVTGASYAYIGVFIPRVPALAPNTIRNNGGPGINIERTSGAWIVGNTISNNKESGIAVHRNSQADVIANVINANGGDAITVSHNGGVNLSSETRRDGPNQTAAGQNNGGAGIKCMIGGYVDGPIGTLTGAKGAKDFDKSCVDRTAAP
;
A
#
# COMPACT_ATOMS: atom_id res chain seq x y z
N MET A 1 -41.42 83.10 -7.00
CA MET A 1 -40.11 83.44 -7.56
C MET A 1 -39.05 82.83 -6.66
N ASN A 2 -38.60 81.65 -6.92
CA ASN A 2 -37.51 81.03 -6.17
C ASN A 2 -36.53 80.37 -7.18
N LYS A 3 -35.30 80.84 -7.16
CA LYS A 3 -34.19 80.36 -7.97
C LYS A 3 -33.56 79.18 -7.26
N THR A 4 -33.57 78.03 -7.90
CA THR A 4 -32.86 76.85 -7.45
C THR A 4 -31.45 76.79 -8.07
N ALA A 5 -30.44 76.80 -7.24
CA ALA A 5 -29.05 76.69 -7.67
C ALA A 5 -28.67 75.20 -7.84
N ILE A 6 -28.09 74.87 -8.98
CA ILE A 6 -27.55 73.51 -9.28
C ILE A 6 -26.10 73.47 -8.84
N LEU A 7 -25.80 72.59 -7.90
CA LEU A 7 -24.41 72.21 -7.49
C LEU A 7 -23.90 71.15 -8.44
N VAL A 8 -22.83 71.46 -9.16
CA VAL A 8 -22.08 70.49 -9.96
C VAL A 8 -21.01 69.82 -9.06
N GLY A 9 -21.26 68.58 -8.73
CA GLY A 9 -20.27 67.76 -7.98
C GLY A 9 -19.26 67.11 -8.94
N THR A 10 -18.02 67.48 -8.78
CA THR A 10 -16.88 66.83 -9.48
C THR A 10 -16.59 65.51 -8.83
N GLY A 11 -17.05 64.41 -9.44
CA GLY A 11 -16.69 63.02 -9.01
C GLY A 11 -15.24 62.66 -9.41
N LYS A 12 -14.43 62.40 -8.43
CA LYS A 12 -13.09 61.77 -8.64
C LYS A 12 -13.31 60.30 -8.99
N ALA A 13 -13.01 59.91 -10.21
CA ALA A 13 -12.94 58.49 -10.59
C ALA A 13 -11.73 57.84 -9.94
N ALA A 14 -11.98 56.94 -8.99
CA ALA A 14 -10.93 56.08 -8.45
C ALA A 14 -10.68 54.93 -9.43
N LEU A 15 -9.53 54.88 -10.06
CA LEU A 15 -9.05 53.76 -10.83
C LEU A 15 -8.74 52.59 -9.85
N LEU A 16 -9.63 51.61 -9.77
CA LEU A 16 -9.26 50.32 -9.19
C LEU A 16 -8.36 49.58 -10.19
N ALA A 17 -7.05 49.57 -9.92
CA ALA A 17 -6.12 48.65 -10.57
C ALA A 17 -6.41 47.24 -10.09
N GLY A 18 -7.15 46.45 -10.89
CA GLY A 18 -7.34 45.03 -10.67
C GLY A 18 -6.01 44.30 -10.82
N LEU A 19 -5.45 43.89 -9.70
CA LEU A 19 -4.36 42.90 -9.69
C LEU A 19 -4.94 41.56 -10.19
N CYS A 20 -4.80 41.28 -11.49
CA CYS A 20 -4.95 39.93 -12.03
C CYS A 20 -3.84 39.08 -11.43
N PHE A 21 -4.14 38.35 -10.36
CA PHE A 21 -3.35 37.20 -9.94
C PHE A 21 -3.51 36.12 -11.04
N SER A 22 -2.61 36.12 -12.01
CA SER A 22 -2.41 34.97 -12.89
C SER A 22 -1.90 33.86 -12.01
N ALA A 23 -2.77 32.97 -11.56
CA ALA A 23 -2.37 31.71 -11.01
C ALA A 23 -1.57 30.98 -12.13
N LEU A 24 -0.25 31.05 -12.07
CA LEU A 24 0.62 30.19 -12.86
C LEU A 24 0.25 28.76 -12.48
N LEU A 25 -0.56 28.10 -13.32
CA LEU A 25 -0.72 26.67 -13.29
C LEU A 25 0.69 26.12 -13.54
N ALA A 26 1.37 25.70 -12.49
CA ALA A 26 2.63 25.00 -12.61
C ALA A 26 2.34 23.74 -13.43
N ASN A 27 2.75 23.72 -14.70
CA ASN A 27 2.66 22.53 -15.53
C ASN A 27 3.52 21.46 -14.88
N ALA A 28 2.94 20.28 -14.65
CA ALA A 28 3.67 19.10 -14.21
C ALA A 28 4.80 18.80 -15.20
N ALA A 29 6.02 18.77 -14.73
CA ALA A 29 7.19 18.47 -15.53
C ALA A 29 7.47 16.97 -15.54
N THR A 30 8.13 16.52 -16.62
CA THR A 30 8.71 15.17 -16.67
C THR A 30 10.23 15.29 -16.61
N VAL A 31 10.82 14.66 -15.58
CA VAL A 31 12.27 14.55 -15.42
C VAL A 31 12.67 13.14 -15.82
N SER A 32 13.50 12.99 -16.83
CA SER A 32 14.00 11.69 -17.30
C SER A 32 15.29 11.31 -16.58
N VAL A 33 15.34 10.06 -16.09
CA VAL A 33 16.51 9.46 -15.43
C VAL A 33 16.87 8.19 -16.19
N ASP A 34 18.07 8.14 -16.73
CA ASP A 34 18.67 6.95 -17.30
C ASP A 34 19.77 6.44 -16.37
N CYS A 35 19.45 5.39 -15.61
CA CYS A 35 20.37 4.83 -14.64
C CYS A 35 21.57 4.13 -15.28
N ASP A 36 21.40 3.56 -16.48
CA ASP A 36 22.49 2.91 -17.18
C ASP A 36 23.49 3.93 -17.74
N ALA A 37 23.07 5.19 -17.95
CA ALA A 37 23.94 6.32 -18.26
C ALA A 37 24.58 6.97 -17.02
N GLY A 38 24.36 6.42 -15.80
CA GLY A 38 24.92 6.92 -14.55
C GLY A 38 24.11 8.01 -13.86
N ASN A 39 22.91 8.36 -14.36
CA ASN A 39 22.01 9.26 -13.66
C ASN A 39 21.34 8.52 -12.49
N THR A 40 20.88 9.27 -11.47
CA THR A 40 20.27 8.68 -10.27
C THR A 40 18.87 9.26 -10.01
N ILE A 41 18.00 8.44 -9.45
CA ILE A 41 16.69 8.88 -8.96
C ILE A 41 16.87 9.91 -7.84
N MET A 42 17.88 9.71 -6.97
CA MET A 42 18.18 10.62 -5.87
C MET A 42 18.52 12.03 -6.34
N ALA A 43 19.30 12.17 -7.42
CA ALA A 43 19.59 13.48 -8.00
C ALA A 43 18.33 14.16 -8.54
N ALA A 44 17.46 13.43 -9.23
CA ALA A 44 16.21 13.95 -9.75
C ALA A 44 15.26 14.41 -8.62
N LEU A 45 15.16 13.64 -7.53
CA LEU A 45 14.33 13.99 -6.37
C LEU A 45 14.72 15.30 -5.70
N GLY A 46 15.97 15.77 -5.85
CA GLY A 46 16.42 17.05 -5.32
C GLY A 46 15.81 18.28 -6.00
N SER A 47 15.17 18.14 -7.17
CA SER A 47 14.64 19.26 -7.97
C SER A 47 13.15 19.18 -8.31
N VAL A 48 12.47 18.07 -7.97
CA VAL A 48 11.05 17.86 -8.30
C VAL A 48 10.13 18.79 -7.55
N LYS A 49 9.01 19.12 -8.19
CA LYS A 49 7.92 19.91 -7.63
C LYS A 49 6.65 19.04 -7.57
N PRO A 50 5.68 19.42 -6.73
CA PRO A 50 4.38 18.75 -6.70
C PRO A 50 3.71 18.69 -8.08
N GLY A 51 3.35 17.50 -8.52
CA GLY A 51 2.80 17.20 -9.84
C GLY A 51 3.78 16.58 -10.81
N ASP A 52 5.09 16.70 -10.58
CA ASP A 52 6.11 16.20 -11.50
C ASP A 52 6.15 14.67 -11.57
N THR A 53 6.60 14.18 -12.72
CA THR A 53 6.88 12.77 -12.98
C THR A 53 8.37 12.57 -13.19
N VAL A 54 8.97 11.67 -12.41
CA VAL A 54 10.33 11.16 -12.66
C VAL A 54 10.18 9.87 -13.47
N LEU A 55 10.53 9.96 -14.74
CA LEU A 55 10.48 8.84 -15.67
C LEU A 55 11.85 8.15 -15.68
N VAL A 56 11.87 6.90 -15.24
CA VAL A 56 13.13 6.18 -14.98
C VAL A 56 13.33 5.03 -15.96
N SER A 57 14.55 4.81 -16.39
CA SER A 57 14.99 3.68 -17.20
C SER A 57 16.28 3.04 -16.68
N GLY A 58 16.50 1.77 -17.06
CA GLY A 58 17.71 1.03 -16.71
C GLY A 58 17.73 0.43 -15.31
N THR A 59 18.92 0.09 -14.82
CA THR A 59 19.12 -0.49 -13.50
C THR A 59 19.77 0.53 -12.55
N CYS A 60 18.94 1.06 -11.64
CA CYS A 60 19.36 2.04 -10.64
C CYS A 60 19.97 1.31 -9.43
N LYS A 61 21.30 1.23 -9.35
CA LYS A 61 22.02 0.64 -8.22
C LYS A 61 22.20 1.69 -7.11
N GLU A 62 21.10 2.07 -6.50
CA GLU A 62 21.05 3.09 -5.47
C GLU A 62 20.00 2.77 -4.43
N GLN A 63 20.12 3.43 -3.29
CA GLN A 63 19.08 3.48 -2.28
C GLN A 63 18.24 4.73 -2.53
N VAL A 64 16.97 4.54 -2.88
CA VAL A 64 16.06 5.65 -3.11
C VAL A 64 15.43 6.11 -1.80
N THR A 65 15.64 7.35 -1.39
CA THR A 65 14.99 7.96 -0.23
C THR A 65 14.17 9.16 -0.66
N ILE A 66 12.85 9.08 -0.44
CA ILE A 66 11.93 10.19 -0.68
C ILE A 66 11.74 10.94 0.64
N ALA A 67 12.22 12.16 0.71
CA ALA A 67 12.21 12.99 1.91
C ALA A 67 10.79 13.49 2.26
N PRO A 68 10.51 13.88 3.54
CA PRO A 68 9.17 14.29 3.97
C PRO A 68 8.60 15.51 3.24
N GLU A 69 9.46 16.38 2.75
CA GLU A 69 9.10 17.58 1.98
C GLU A 69 8.69 17.29 0.54
N VAL A 70 9.03 16.10 0.01
CA VAL A 70 8.62 15.67 -1.32
C VAL A 70 7.17 15.21 -1.28
N VAL A 71 6.34 15.87 -2.07
CA VAL A 71 4.89 15.59 -2.09
C VAL A 71 4.33 15.56 -3.52
N ARG A 72 3.34 14.71 -3.75
CA ARG A 72 2.56 14.64 -4.99
C ARG A 72 3.42 14.48 -6.24
N ILE A 73 4.39 13.57 -6.21
CA ILE A 73 5.17 13.21 -7.40
C ILE A 73 4.86 11.79 -7.85
N THR A 74 5.18 11.51 -9.09
CA THR A 74 5.15 10.17 -9.66
C THR A 74 6.57 9.69 -9.96
N LEU A 75 6.95 8.53 -9.40
CA LEU A 75 8.08 7.74 -9.88
C LEU A 75 7.53 6.66 -10.83
N ASP A 76 7.96 6.67 -12.08
CA ASP A 76 7.51 5.74 -13.11
C ASP A 76 8.67 4.95 -13.71
N GLY A 77 8.74 3.67 -13.38
CA GLY A 77 9.73 2.72 -13.90
C GLY A 77 9.35 2.08 -15.23
N GLN A 78 8.21 2.45 -15.83
CA GLN A 78 7.78 2.01 -17.16
C GLN A 78 7.68 0.49 -17.31
N LYS A 79 7.54 -0.27 -16.21
CA LYS A 79 7.53 -1.76 -16.16
C LYS A 79 8.83 -2.44 -16.67
N LYS A 80 9.94 -1.72 -16.74
CA LYS A 80 11.23 -2.23 -17.23
C LYS A 80 12.44 -1.72 -16.46
N THR A 81 12.22 -0.93 -15.41
CA THR A 81 13.27 -0.35 -14.57
C THR A 81 13.46 -1.14 -13.29
N THR A 82 14.70 -1.35 -12.89
CA THR A 82 15.04 -1.99 -11.62
C THR A 82 15.64 -0.99 -10.66
N ILE A 83 15.09 -0.91 -9.45
CA ILE A 83 15.75 -0.31 -8.27
C ILE A 83 16.41 -1.46 -7.52
N GLN A 84 17.72 -1.50 -7.53
CA GLN A 84 18.53 -2.49 -6.85
C GLN A 84 19.28 -1.84 -5.69
N HIS A 85 19.04 -2.32 -4.46
CA HIS A 85 19.80 -1.87 -3.31
C HIS A 85 21.29 -2.19 -3.52
N PRO A 86 22.21 -1.23 -3.30
CA PRO A 86 23.63 -1.42 -3.62
C PRO A 86 24.35 -2.40 -2.70
N GLY A 87 23.72 -2.79 -1.58
CA GLY A 87 24.37 -3.60 -0.55
C GLY A 87 25.37 -2.80 0.29
N GLY A 88 25.95 -3.46 1.28
CA GLY A 88 26.99 -2.86 2.13
C GLY A 88 26.47 -2.29 3.46
N PRO A 89 27.38 -2.06 4.44
CA PRO A 89 27.02 -1.71 5.83
C PRO A 89 26.61 -0.25 6.04
N ALA A 90 26.84 0.63 5.07
CA ALA A 90 26.65 2.08 5.24
C ALA A 90 25.31 2.60 4.69
N ALA A 91 24.55 1.76 4.00
CA ALA A 91 23.28 2.16 3.41
C ALA A 91 22.11 1.94 4.38
N SER A 92 21.05 2.75 4.26
CA SER A 92 19.76 2.39 4.88
C SER A 92 19.37 0.99 4.42
N PRO A 93 18.71 0.20 5.26
CA PRO A 93 18.43 -1.19 4.91
C PRO A 93 17.38 -1.34 3.79
N HIS A 94 16.77 -0.26 3.31
CA HIS A 94 15.64 -0.33 2.37
C HIS A 94 16.07 0.02 0.94
N ALA A 95 15.53 -0.68 -0.06
CA ALA A 95 15.79 -0.35 -1.46
C ALA A 95 15.09 0.97 -1.86
N LEU A 96 13.84 1.15 -1.44
CA LEU A 96 13.10 2.40 -1.56
C LEU A 96 12.49 2.77 -0.21
N TYR A 97 12.88 3.92 0.32
CA TYR A 97 12.37 4.47 1.58
C TYR A 97 11.57 5.73 1.34
N ASN A 98 10.26 5.69 1.59
CA ASN A 98 9.37 6.82 1.39
C ASN A 98 8.93 7.44 2.73
N ARG A 99 9.21 8.74 2.89
CA ARG A 99 8.67 9.60 3.95
C ARG A 99 7.80 10.72 3.38
N GLY A 100 7.70 10.81 2.06
CA GLY A 100 6.88 11.78 1.34
C GLY A 100 5.39 11.45 1.38
N LYS A 101 4.57 12.37 0.90
CA LYS A 101 3.11 12.25 0.89
C LYS A 101 2.55 12.28 -0.52
N GLU A 102 1.50 11.48 -0.75
CA GLU A 102 0.83 11.38 -2.05
C GLU A 102 1.81 11.01 -3.19
N ILE A 103 2.73 10.09 -2.88
CA ILE A 103 3.71 9.60 -3.84
C ILE A 103 3.12 8.47 -4.66
N ILE A 104 3.28 8.49 -5.98
CA ILE A 104 2.96 7.36 -6.86
C ILE A 104 4.26 6.64 -7.20
N ILE A 105 4.34 5.36 -6.87
CA ILE A 105 5.48 4.48 -7.18
C ILE A 105 4.95 3.39 -8.10
N LYS A 106 5.32 3.42 -9.37
CA LYS A 106 4.75 2.48 -10.33
C LYS A 106 5.75 1.91 -11.33
N GLY A 107 5.52 0.65 -11.71
CA GLY A 107 6.22 0.01 -12.83
C GLY A 107 7.70 -0.31 -12.59
N PHE A 108 8.11 -0.51 -11.34
CA PHE A 108 9.48 -0.90 -10.98
C PHE A 108 9.60 -2.38 -10.61
N THR A 109 10.78 -2.94 -10.84
CA THR A 109 11.28 -4.07 -10.08
C THR A 109 12.12 -3.52 -8.92
N VAL A 110 11.80 -3.89 -7.66
CA VAL A 110 12.51 -3.41 -6.46
C VAL A 110 13.11 -4.59 -5.73
N THR A 111 14.43 -4.58 -5.52
CA THR A 111 15.15 -5.77 -5.02
C THR A 111 16.35 -5.44 -4.14
N GLY A 112 16.76 -6.42 -3.32
CA GLY A 112 18.06 -6.45 -2.62
C GLY A 112 18.12 -5.70 -1.28
N GLY A 113 17.07 -5.01 -0.85
CA GLY A 113 17.03 -4.37 0.46
C GLY A 113 16.68 -5.33 1.60
N LEU A 114 16.80 -4.87 2.85
CA LEU A 114 16.10 -5.50 3.98
C LEU A 114 14.59 -5.42 3.73
N ASP A 115 14.08 -4.21 3.52
CA ASP A 115 12.74 -4.01 2.96
C ASP A 115 12.85 -3.52 1.51
N GLY A 116 11.97 -4.02 0.64
CA GLY A 116 11.92 -3.56 -0.74
C GLY A 116 11.40 -2.12 -0.81
N ILE A 117 10.15 -1.90 -0.42
CA ILE A 117 9.52 -0.58 -0.31
C ILE A 117 9.10 -0.35 1.14
N HIS A 118 9.60 0.70 1.77
CA HIS A 118 9.27 1.06 3.14
C HIS A 118 8.64 2.47 3.19
N LEU A 119 7.42 2.56 3.72
CA LEU A 119 6.74 3.81 4.04
C LEU A 119 6.82 4.06 5.55
N SER A 120 7.32 5.21 5.98
CA SER A 120 7.49 5.49 7.41
C SER A 120 7.32 6.97 7.76
N GLY A 121 6.72 7.24 8.92
CA GLY A 121 6.59 8.58 9.49
C GLY A 121 5.62 9.47 8.72
N PRO A 122 4.37 9.34 8.95
CA PRO A 122 3.08 9.56 8.26
C PRO A 122 3.19 9.79 6.74
N ALA A 123 3.91 8.90 6.07
CA ALA A 123 4.02 8.88 4.62
C ALA A 123 2.74 8.39 3.95
N SER A 124 2.53 8.75 2.69
CA SER A 124 1.46 8.14 1.90
C SER A 124 1.89 7.84 0.47
N ALA A 125 1.45 6.68 -0.06
CA ALA A 125 1.77 6.29 -1.43
C ALA A 125 0.69 5.43 -2.09
N LEU A 126 0.64 5.54 -3.42
CA LEU A 126 0.09 4.55 -4.32
C LEU A 126 1.25 3.72 -4.88
N ILE A 127 1.24 2.42 -4.62
CA ILE A 127 2.21 1.44 -5.12
C ILE A 127 1.48 0.60 -6.17
N ASP A 128 1.77 0.80 -7.46
CA ASP A 128 0.98 0.22 -8.54
C ASP A 128 1.84 -0.46 -9.62
N GLY A 129 1.52 -1.70 -9.93
CA GLY A 129 2.16 -2.44 -11.03
C GLY A 129 3.66 -2.69 -10.83
N ASN A 130 4.11 -2.85 -9.59
CA ASN A 130 5.50 -3.14 -9.28
C ASN A 130 5.76 -4.64 -9.09
N VAL A 131 7.02 -5.03 -9.18
CA VAL A 131 7.53 -6.34 -8.77
C VAL A 131 8.52 -6.12 -7.63
N VAL A 132 8.15 -6.51 -6.40
CA VAL A 132 8.99 -6.38 -5.22
C VAL A 132 9.52 -7.77 -4.87
N VAL A 133 10.81 -8.01 -5.07
CA VAL A 133 11.36 -9.37 -5.12
C VAL A 133 12.74 -9.49 -4.46
N LYS A 134 12.98 -10.63 -3.80
CA LYS A 134 14.30 -11.01 -3.23
C LYS A 134 14.86 -9.96 -2.24
N ASN A 135 14.00 -9.42 -1.39
CA ASN A 135 14.42 -8.60 -0.26
C ASN A 135 14.73 -9.51 0.94
N THR A 136 15.68 -9.16 1.78
CA THR A 136 16.14 -10.06 2.85
C THR A 136 15.20 -10.10 4.04
N GLY A 137 14.41 -9.07 4.26
CA GLY A 137 13.37 -8.98 5.28
C GLY A 137 11.97 -8.92 4.66
N ARG A 138 11.36 -7.74 4.61
CA ARG A 138 10.00 -7.56 4.10
C ARG A 138 10.00 -7.15 2.63
N GLY A 139 8.94 -7.54 1.91
CA GLY A 139 8.70 -6.99 0.58
C GLY A 139 8.27 -5.53 0.65
N ILE A 140 7.09 -5.26 1.23
CA ILE A 140 6.58 -3.91 1.47
C ILE A 140 6.33 -3.74 2.96
N HIS A 141 6.82 -2.65 3.53
CA HIS A 141 6.66 -2.31 4.95
C HIS A 141 6.00 -0.93 5.10
N ILE A 142 4.95 -0.85 5.90
CA ILE A 142 4.17 0.36 6.13
C ILE A 142 4.06 0.56 7.63
N ASP A 143 4.71 1.60 8.16
CA ASP A 143 4.75 1.86 9.60
C ASP A 143 4.55 3.32 9.99
N LYS A 144 4.47 3.57 11.31
CA LYS A 144 4.41 4.91 11.92
C LYS A 144 3.35 5.83 11.34
N GLY A 145 2.11 5.33 11.26
CA GLY A 145 0.95 6.11 10.83
C GLY A 145 0.90 6.36 9.32
N SER A 146 1.59 5.56 8.53
CA SER A 146 1.59 5.69 7.07
C SER A 146 0.34 5.08 6.44
N VAL A 147 0.00 5.54 5.24
CA VAL A 147 -1.14 5.05 4.46
C VAL A 147 -0.69 4.62 3.06
N ALA A 148 -1.01 3.39 2.68
CA ALA A 148 -0.70 2.87 1.35
C ALA A 148 -1.93 2.38 0.58
N ARG A 149 -1.87 2.50 -0.74
CA ARG A 149 -2.67 1.72 -1.68
C ARG A 149 -1.72 0.85 -2.49
N ILE A 150 -1.94 -0.47 -2.48
CA ILE A 150 -1.06 -1.45 -3.15
C ILE A 150 -1.92 -2.19 -4.18
N LEU A 151 -1.63 -1.98 -5.44
CA LEU A 151 -2.42 -2.40 -6.56
C LEU A 151 -1.56 -3.11 -7.62
N ASN A 152 -2.10 -4.12 -8.29
CA ASN A 152 -1.47 -4.77 -9.45
C ASN A 152 0.00 -5.18 -9.22
N THR A 153 0.39 -5.36 -7.96
CA THR A 153 1.80 -5.52 -7.55
C THR A 153 2.08 -6.98 -7.18
N THR A 154 3.21 -7.49 -7.64
CA THR A 154 3.74 -8.79 -7.21
C THR A 154 4.74 -8.59 -6.09
N VAL A 155 4.55 -9.30 -4.96
CA VAL A 155 5.47 -9.30 -3.81
C VAL A 155 5.90 -10.73 -3.55
N GLU A 156 7.16 -11.03 -3.83
CA GLU A 156 7.61 -12.42 -3.77
C GLU A 156 9.06 -12.60 -3.32
N GLN A 157 9.35 -13.80 -2.80
CA GLN A 157 10.70 -14.22 -2.44
C GLN A 157 11.40 -13.28 -1.44
N SER A 158 10.63 -12.57 -0.61
CA SER A 158 11.19 -11.86 0.54
C SER A 158 11.60 -12.86 1.62
N GLY A 159 12.68 -12.59 2.34
CA GLY A 159 13.18 -13.47 3.40
C GLY A 159 12.24 -13.55 4.61
N GLY A 160 11.40 -12.54 4.81
CA GLY A 160 10.39 -12.45 5.85
C GLY A 160 8.98 -12.22 5.28
N ILE A 161 8.27 -11.23 5.81
CA ILE A 161 6.87 -10.91 5.49
C ILE A 161 6.76 -10.35 4.07
N GLY A 162 5.72 -10.75 3.32
CA GLY A 162 5.42 -10.14 2.03
C GLY A 162 5.03 -8.67 2.16
N ILE A 163 3.88 -8.38 2.78
CA ILE A 163 3.40 -7.02 3.07
C ILE A 163 3.16 -6.91 4.57
N ASP A 164 3.81 -5.95 5.23
CA ASP A 164 3.70 -5.69 6.67
C ASP A 164 3.11 -4.30 6.93
N VAL A 165 1.96 -4.25 7.64
CA VAL A 165 1.28 -3.01 8.04
C VAL A 165 1.28 -2.95 9.56
N THR A 166 2.01 -2.00 10.13
CA THR A 166 2.25 -1.94 11.57
C THR A 166 2.26 -0.50 12.09
N GLY A 167 2.23 -0.31 13.41
CA GLY A 167 2.44 0.99 14.03
C GLY A 167 1.38 2.03 13.67
N ALA A 168 0.09 1.71 13.88
CA ALA A 168 -1.06 2.57 13.62
C ALA A 168 -1.19 3.01 12.14
N SER A 169 -0.78 2.16 11.22
CA SER A 169 -0.81 2.41 9.77
C SER A 169 -2.05 1.80 9.12
N TYR A 170 -2.32 2.20 7.88
CA TYR A 170 -3.46 1.69 7.13
C TYR A 170 -3.12 1.35 5.69
N ALA A 171 -3.69 0.23 5.17
CA ALA A 171 -3.47 -0.17 3.79
C ALA A 171 -4.75 -0.61 3.05
N TYR A 172 -4.85 -0.23 1.80
CA TYR A 172 -5.79 -0.78 0.82
C TYR A 172 -5.00 -1.69 -0.12
N ILE A 173 -5.27 -2.99 -0.07
CA ILE A 173 -4.50 -4.02 -0.77
C ILE A 173 -5.40 -4.74 -1.77
N GLY A 174 -5.18 -4.53 -3.06
CA GLY A 174 -5.93 -5.14 -4.16
C GLY A 174 -7.21 -4.40 -4.55
N VAL A 175 -7.47 -3.24 -3.94
CA VAL A 175 -8.68 -2.47 -4.22
C VAL A 175 -8.36 -0.99 -4.42
N PHE A 176 -8.92 -0.42 -5.47
CA PHE A 176 -8.86 1.01 -5.74
C PHE A 176 -10.17 1.66 -5.27
N ILE A 177 -10.07 2.63 -4.36
CA ILE A 177 -11.22 3.37 -3.86
C ILE A 177 -11.12 4.82 -4.31
N PRO A 178 -11.85 5.22 -5.33
CA PRO A 178 -12.61 6.45 -5.26
C PRO A 178 -14.07 6.26 -5.63
N ARG A 179 -14.87 6.51 -6.27
CA ARG A 179 -16.35 6.44 -6.31
C ARG A 179 -16.92 5.04 -6.52
N VAL A 180 -16.21 4.20 -7.28
CA VAL A 180 -16.58 2.79 -7.50
C VAL A 180 -15.35 1.97 -7.22
N PRO A 181 -15.37 1.17 -6.16
CA PRO A 181 -14.22 0.32 -5.82
C PRO A 181 -13.98 -0.70 -6.96
N ALA A 182 -12.84 -0.58 -7.64
CA ALA A 182 -12.41 -1.52 -8.65
C ALA A 182 -11.34 -2.46 -8.08
N LEU A 183 -11.42 -3.75 -8.43
CA LEU A 183 -10.37 -4.71 -8.09
C LEU A 183 -9.11 -4.43 -8.91
N ALA A 184 -7.98 -4.45 -8.23
CA ALA A 184 -6.65 -4.33 -8.82
C ALA A 184 -5.73 -5.32 -8.09
N PRO A 185 -5.91 -6.63 -8.34
CA PRO A 185 -5.38 -7.70 -7.52
C PRO A 185 -3.85 -7.71 -7.49
N ASN A 186 -3.32 -8.00 -6.30
CA ASN A 186 -1.90 -8.27 -6.11
C ASN A 186 -1.64 -9.78 -6.07
N THR A 187 -0.41 -10.16 -6.33
CA THR A 187 0.11 -11.52 -6.13
C THR A 187 1.16 -11.49 -5.03
N ILE A 188 0.91 -12.17 -3.90
CA ILE A 188 1.80 -12.20 -2.74
C ILE A 188 2.20 -13.65 -2.49
N ARG A 189 3.45 -14.03 -2.81
CA ARG A 189 3.83 -15.43 -2.80
C ARG A 189 5.28 -15.71 -2.47
N ASN A 190 5.54 -16.95 -2.01
CA ASN A 190 6.91 -17.47 -1.80
C ASN A 190 7.73 -16.62 -0.81
N ASN A 191 7.09 -15.92 0.14
CA ASN A 191 7.78 -15.14 1.15
C ASN A 191 8.13 -16.00 2.36
N GLY A 192 9.16 -15.63 3.11
CA GLY A 192 9.70 -16.39 4.24
C GLY A 192 8.88 -16.31 5.53
N GLY A 193 7.90 -15.42 5.60
CA GLY A 193 6.94 -15.24 6.68
C GLY A 193 5.51 -15.29 6.18
N PRO A 194 4.56 -14.62 6.87
CA PRO A 194 3.20 -14.42 6.38
C PRO A 194 3.18 -13.67 5.04
N GLY A 195 2.20 -13.99 4.18
CA GLY A 195 1.98 -13.22 2.97
C GLY A 195 1.66 -11.75 3.29
N ILE A 196 0.66 -11.53 4.13
CA ILE A 196 0.27 -10.19 4.63
C ILE A 196 0.18 -10.24 6.16
N ASN A 197 0.76 -9.26 6.83
CA ASN A 197 0.72 -9.09 8.27
C ASN A 197 0.14 -7.72 8.65
N ILE A 198 -0.84 -7.69 9.56
CA ILE A 198 -1.45 -6.48 10.10
C ILE A 198 -1.31 -6.51 11.61
N GLU A 199 -0.53 -5.61 12.17
CA GLU A 199 -0.27 -5.60 13.61
C GLU A 199 -0.16 -4.20 14.23
N ARG A 200 -0.18 -4.17 15.59
CA ARG A 200 0.07 -2.95 16.38
C ARG A 200 -0.87 -1.81 16.02
N THR A 201 -2.17 -2.06 16.23
CA THR A 201 -3.25 -1.07 16.09
C THR A 201 -3.38 -0.54 14.65
N SER A 202 -3.07 -1.39 13.68
CA SER A 202 -3.14 -1.07 12.26
C SER A 202 -4.42 -1.59 11.62
N GLY A 203 -4.72 -1.11 10.42
CA GLY A 203 -5.91 -1.53 9.68
C GLY A 203 -5.62 -1.83 8.22
N ALA A 204 -6.46 -2.69 7.61
CA ALA A 204 -6.37 -2.94 6.18
C ALA A 204 -7.70 -3.33 5.53
N TRP A 205 -7.86 -2.99 4.26
CA TRP A 205 -8.76 -3.66 3.33
C TRP A 205 -7.93 -4.55 2.42
N ILE A 206 -8.19 -5.87 2.45
CA ILE A 206 -7.45 -6.89 1.70
C ILE A 206 -8.46 -7.57 0.79
N VAL A 207 -8.50 -7.18 -0.48
CA VAL A 207 -9.59 -7.56 -1.38
C VAL A 207 -9.09 -8.05 -2.73
N GLY A 208 -9.54 -9.23 -3.13
CA GLY A 208 -9.35 -9.77 -4.49
C GLY A 208 -7.92 -10.26 -4.80
N ASN A 209 -7.04 -10.41 -3.80
CA ASN A 209 -5.65 -10.79 -4.03
C ASN A 209 -5.46 -12.30 -4.15
N THR A 210 -4.36 -12.72 -4.77
CA THR A 210 -3.84 -14.10 -4.72
C THR A 210 -2.67 -14.17 -3.75
N ILE A 211 -2.81 -15.00 -2.69
CA ILE A 211 -1.84 -15.10 -1.59
C ILE A 211 -1.46 -16.57 -1.45
N SER A 212 -0.23 -16.95 -1.82
CA SER A 212 0.11 -18.37 -1.91
C SER A 212 1.56 -18.70 -1.62
N ASN A 213 1.79 -19.94 -1.17
CA ASN A 213 3.13 -20.50 -0.99
C ASN A 213 4.03 -19.66 -0.06
N ASN A 214 3.46 -18.87 0.86
CA ASN A 214 4.24 -18.21 1.91
C ASN A 214 4.55 -19.22 3.01
N LYS A 215 5.69 -19.09 3.69
CA LYS A 215 6.13 -20.11 4.67
C LYS A 215 5.26 -20.19 5.91
N GLU A 216 4.58 -19.09 6.23
CA GLU A 216 3.65 -19.02 7.36
C GLU A 216 2.20 -18.82 6.86
N SER A 217 1.35 -18.12 7.59
CA SER A 217 -0.03 -17.89 7.20
C SER A 217 -0.16 -17.01 5.96
N GLY A 218 -1.21 -17.19 5.19
CA GLY A 218 -1.51 -16.29 4.09
C GLY A 218 -1.70 -14.85 4.58
N ILE A 219 -2.59 -14.67 5.57
CA ILE A 219 -2.84 -13.38 6.23
C ILE A 219 -2.75 -13.59 7.74
N ALA A 220 -2.08 -12.67 8.46
CA ALA A 220 -2.06 -12.61 9.91
C ALA A 220 -2.58 -11.25 10.39
N VAL A 221 -3.55 -11.24 11.35
CA VAL A 221 -4.11 -10.03 11.95
C VAL A 221 -4.03 -10.15 13.47
N HIS A 222 -3.27 -9.28 14.11
CA HIS A 222 -3.06 -9.40 15.53
C HIS A 222 -2.71 -8.07 16.23
N ARG A 223 -2.59 -8.13 17.60
CA ARG A 223 -2.20 -6.96 18.42
C ARG A 223 -3.09 -5.74 18.19
N ASN A 224 -4.39 -5.92 18.48
CA ASN A 224 -5.44 -4.88 18.38
C ASN A 224 -5.60 -4.30 16.96
N SER A 225 -5.34 -5.08 15.94
CA SER A 225 -5.46 -4.66 14.55
C SER A 225 -6.72 -5.24 13.92
N GLN A 226 -7.21 -4.60 12.84
CA GLN A 226 -8.45 -4.97 12.17
C GLN A 226 -8.25 -5.07 10.66
N ALA A 227 -8.91 -6.03 10.03
CA ALA A 227 -8.90 -6.14 8.57
C ALA A 227 -10.25 -6.58 8.00
N ASP A 228 -10.66 -5.95 6.90
CA ASP A 228 -11.68 -6.49 6.00
C ASP A 228 -10.97 -7.37 4.98
N VAL A 229 -11.32 -8.66 4.95
CA VAL A 229 -10.66 -9.68 4.12
C VAL A 229 -11.70 -10.32 3.21
N ILE A 230 -11.72 -9.97 1.93
CA ILE A 230 -12.84 -10.25 1.04
C ILE A 230 -12.34 -10.73 -0.33
N ALA A 231 -12.95 -11.77 -0.88
CA ALA A 231 -12.72 -12.26 -2.25
C ALA A 231 -11.25 -12.61 -2.57
N ASN A 232 -10.42 -12.93 -1.57
CA ASN A 232 -9.05 -13.34 -1.81
C ASN A 232 -8.96 -14.85 -2.11
N VAL A 233 -8.01 -15.24 -2.94
CA VAL A 233 -7.61 -16.63 -3.15
C VAL A 233 -6.37 -16.91 -2.31
N ILE A 234 -6.50 -17.75 -1.29
CA ILE A 234 -5.46 -17.99 -0.28
C ILE A 234 -5.09 -19.47 -0.28
N ASN A 235 -3.94 -19.83 -0.87
CA ASN A 235 -3.59 -21.20 -1.21
C ASN A 235 -2.21 -21.61 -0.71
N ALA A 236 -2.08 -22.89 -0.34
CA ALA A 236 -0.79 -23.56 -0.17
C ALA A 236 0.22 -22.77 0.69
N ASN A 237 -0.25 -21.94 1.63
CA ASN A 237 0.62 -21.31 2.61
C ASN A 237 1.01 -22.36 3.68
N GLY A 238 2.20 -22.25 4.24
CA GLY A 238 2.71 -23.22 5.21
C GLY A 238 1.96 -23.22 6.56
N GLY A 239 1.35 -22.10 6.91
CA GLY A 239 0.45 -21.92 8.06
C GLY A 239 -1.03 -21.94 7.68
N ASP A 240 -1.84 -21.17 8.41
CA ASP A 240 -3.27 -21.03 8.16
C ASP A 240 -3.53 -20.12 6.94
N ALA A 241 -4.70 -20.23 6.32
CA ALA A 241 -5.05 -19.22 5.33
C ALA A 241 -5.14 -17.84 6.00
N ILE A 242 -5.85 -17.75 7.14
CA ILE A 242 -5.94 -16.53 7.95
C ILE A 242 -5.68 -16.89 9.42
N THR A 243 -4.78 -16.18 10.08
CA THR A 243 -4.56 -16.26 11.53
C THR A 243 -5.01 -14.96 12.19
N VAL A 244 -5.84 -15.06 13.25
CA VAL A 244 -6.34 -13.95 14.04
C VAL A 244 -5.98 -14.16 15.50
N SER A 245 -5.33 -13.20 16.14
CA SER A 245 -4.92 -13.37 17.54
C SER A 245 -4.66 -12.06 18.27
N HIS A 246 -4.48 -12.13 19.62
CA HIS A 246 -4.11 -10.97 20.45
C HIS A 246 -5.04 -9.76 20.21
N ASN A 247 -6.35 -9.97 20.38
CA ASN A 247 -7.39 -8.98 20.11
C ASN A 247 -7.39 -8.44 18.66
N GLY A 248 -6.85 -9.20 17.72
CA GLY A 248 -7.01 -8.91 16.30
C GLY A 248 -8.43 -9.23 15.84
N GLY A 249 -8.89 -8.58 14.79
CA GLY A 249 -10.22 -8.84 14.23
C GLY A 249 -10.22 -8.90 12.71
N VAL A 250 -11.01 -9.81 12.17
CA VAL A 250 -11.27 -9.86 10.73
C VAL A 250 -12.77 -9.86 10.45
N ASN A 251 -13.14 -9.07 9.45
CA ASN A 251 -14.46 -9.11 8.83
C ASN A 251 -14.31 -9.74 7.45
N LEU A 252 -15.02 -10.84 7.22
CA LEU A 252 -14.95 -11.64 5.99
C LEU A 252 -16.01 -11.25 4.97
N SER A 253 -16.87 -10.29 5.31
CA SER A 253 -17.90 -9.75 4.44
C SER A 253 -17.88 -8.23 4.44
N SER A 254 -18.49 -7.63 3.45
CA SER A 254 -18.72 -6.19 3.43
C SER A 254 -20.15 -5.93 2.92
N GLU A 255 -20.90 -5.11 3.63
CA GLU A 255 -22.22 -4.64 3.20
C GLU A 255 -22.14 -3.86 1.88
N THR A 256 -21.01 -3.26 1.60
CA THR A 256 -20.79 -2.42 0.43
C THR A 256 -20.15 -3.13 -0.75
N ARG A 257 -19.64 -4.38 -0.56
CA ARG A 257 -18.95 -5.15 -1.59
C ARG A 257 -19.59 -6.50 -1.83
N ARG A 258 -19.81 -6.82 -3.09
CA ARG A 258 -20.37 -8.09 -3.56
C ARG A 258 -19.35 -8.96 -4.30
N ASP A 259 -18.07 -8.81 -4.00
CA ASP A 259 -16.97 -9.51 -4.72
C ASP A 259 -16.89 -11.00 -4.36
N GLY A 260 -17.71 -11.45 -3.43
CA GLY A 260 -17.77 -12.85 -3.01
C GLY A 260 -16.89 -13.17 -1.81
N PRO A 261 -16.97 -14.42 -1.31
CA PRO A 261 -16.18 -14.86 -0.15
C PRO A 261 -14.73 -15.14 -0.52
N ASN A 262 -13.88 -15.26 0.51
CA ASN A 262 -12.53 -15.76 0.36
C ASN A 262 -12.52 -17.24 -0.02
N GLN A 263 -11.47 -17.69 -0.73
CA GLN A 263 -11.41 -19.02 -1.30
C GLN A 263 -10.05 -19.68 -1.09
N THR A 264 -10.08 -21.00 -0.91
CA THR A 264 -8.96 -21.89 -1.15
C THR A 264 -9.30 -22.76 -2.36
N ALA A 265 -8.45 -22.75 -3.37
CA ALA A 265 -8.69 -23.54 -4.57
C ALA A 265 -8.61 -25.05 -4.26
N ALA A 266 -9.40 -25.85 -4.94
CA ALA A 266 -9.45 -27.29 -4.73
C ALA A 266 -8.04 -27.92 -4.88
N GLY A 267 -7.67 -28.76 -3.90
CA GLY A 267 -6.37 -29.41 -3.88
C GLY A 267 -5.16 -28.54 -3.49
N GLN A 268 -5.38 -27.26 -3.14
CA GLN A 268 -4.34 -26.32 -2.75
C GLN A 268 -4.47 -25.88 -1.28
N ASN A 269 -4.62 -26.83 -0.39
CA ASN A 269 -4.84 -26.58 1.03
C ASN A 269 -3.66 -25.84 1.68
N ASN A 270 -3.98 -24.94 2.61
CA ASN A 270 -2.98 -24.35 3.51
C ASN A 270 -2.51 -25.38 4.55
N GLY A 271 -1.33 -25.23 5.09
CA GLY A 271 -0.74 -26.21 6.02
C GLY A 271 -1.42 -26.24 7.40
N GLY A 272 -2.04 -25.15 7.81
CA GLY A 272 -2.85 -25.01 9.03
C GLY A 272 -4.33 -25.19 8.79
N ALA A 273 -5.15 -24.28 9.34
CA ALA A 273 -6.59 -24.19 9.11
C ALA A 273 -6.95 -23.19 8.01
N GLY A 274 -8.19 -23.20 7.57
CA GLY A 274 -8.76 -22.08 6.80
C GLY A 274 -8.68 -20.79 7.61
N ILE A 275 -9.22 -20.79 8.83
CA ILE A 275 -9.04 -19.69 9.78
C ILE A 275 -8.63 -20.25 11.13
N LYS A 276 -7.56 -19.71 11.70
CA LYS A 276 -7.18 -19.89 13.09
C LYS A 276 -7.47 -18.64 13.89
N CYS A 277 -8.19 -18.81 15.03
CA CYS A 277 -8.52 -17.70 15.91
C CYS A 277 -8.20 -18.04 17.36
N MET A 278 -7.42 -17.17 18.05
CA MET A 278 -6.96 -17.39 19.41
C MET A 278 -6.67 -16.10 20.14
N ILE A 279 -6.49 -16.20 21.47
CA ILE A 279 -6.04 -15.11 22.36
C ILE A 279 -6.89 -13.85 22.14
N GLY A 280 -8.21 -13.97 22.35
CA GLY A 280 -9.16 -12.87 22.23
C GLY A 280 -9.40 -12.37 20.80
N GLY A 281 -9.07 -13.16 19.79
CA GLY A 281 -9.35 -12.82 18.41
C GLY A 281 -10.84 -12.76 18.10
N TYR A 282 -11.20 -12.09 17.03
CA TYR A 282 -12.57 -11.89 16.56
C TYR A 282 -12.67 -12.17 15.07
N VAL A 283 -13.66 -12.97 14.68
CA VAL A 283 -13.93 -13.32 13.26
C VAL A 283 -15.41 -13.16 12.98
N ASP A 284 -15.76 -12.35 11.99
CA ASP A 284 -17.13 -12.12 11.55
C ASP A 284 -17.29 -12.36 10.04
N GLY A 285 -18.46 -12.88 9.67
CA GLY A 285 -18.87 -13.11 8.29
C GLY A 285 -18.53 -14.50 7.74
N PRO A 286 -18.94 -14.79 6.51
CA PRO A 286 -18.84 -16.12 5.90
C PRO A 286 -17.38 -16.48 5.58
N ILE A 287 -16.97 -17.70 5.99
CA ILE A 287 -15.61 -18.22 5.73
C ILE A 287 -15.38 -18.47 4.23
N GLY A 288 -16.42 -18.73 3.48
CA GLY A 288 -16.31 -19.17 2.08
C GLY A 288 -15.78 -20.59 1.97
N THR A 289 -14.85 -20.83 1.04
CA THR A 289 -14.20 -22.13 0.86
C THR A 289 -12.81 -22.21 1.49
N LEU A 290 -12.49 -21.31 2.43
CA LEU A 290 -11.18 -21.32 3.11
C LEU A 290 -11.00 -22.64 3.85
N THR A 291 -9.89 -23.30 3.61
CA THR A 291 -9.56 -24.59 4.24
C THR A 291 -8.05 -24.77 4.34
N GLY A 292 -7.65 -25.75 5.13
CA GLY A 292 -6.29 -26.20 5.28
C GLY A 292 -6.23 -27.64 5.82
N ALA A 293 -5.03 -28.12 6.14
CA ALA A 293 -4.83 -29.48 6.64
C ALA A 293 -5.61 -29.76 7.94
N LYS A 294 -5.95 -28.71 8.72
CA LYS A 294 -6.73 -28.80 9.96
C LYS A 294 -8.22 -28.47 9.77
N GLY A 295 -8.70 -28.39 8.53
CA GLY A 295 -10.08 -28.05 8.22
C GLY A 295 -10.31 -26.53 8.06
N ALA A 296 -11.58 -26.12 8.08
CA ALA A 296 -11.96 -24.73 7.86
C ALA A 296 -11.69 -23.81 9.05
N LYS A 297 -11.86 -24.31 10.29
CA LYS A 297 -11.73 -23.54 11.55
C LYS A 297 -10.81 -24.24 12.56
N ASP A 298 -9.99 -23.46 13.25
CA ASP A 298 -9.23 -23.83 14.44
C ASP A 298 -9.34 -22.68 15.45
N PHE A 299 -10.43 -22.69 16.26
CA PHE A 299 -10.78 -21.61 17.17
C PHE A 299 -10.62 -22.05 18.62
N ASP A 300 -9.87 -21.28 19.41
CA ASP A 300 -9.82 -21.51 20.86
C ASP A 300 -11.01 -20.88 21.59
N LYS A 301 -11.13 -21.17 22.89
CA LYS A 301 -12.24 -20.69 23.72
C LYS A 301 -12.30 -19.16 23.91
N SER A 302 -11.20 -18.46 23.64
CA SER A 302 -11.12 -17.00 23.78
C SER A 302 -11.53 -16.25 22.50
N CYS A 303 -11.70 -16.98 21.40
CA CYS A 303 -12.11 -16.40 20.13
C CYS A 303 -13.60 -16.03 20.12
N VAL A 304 -13.91 -14.86 19.62
CA VAL A 304 -15.29 -14.44 19.34
C VAL A 304 -15.65 -14.87 17.91
N ASP A 305 -16.37 -15.96 17.79
CA ASP A 305 -16.82 -16.54 16.52
C ASP A 305 -18.19 -15.99 16.13
N ARG A 306 -18.25 -15.19 15.07
CA ARG A 306 -19.47 -14.73 14.41
C ARG A 306 -19.52 -15.13 12.94
N THR A 307 -18.81 -16.17 12.58
CA THR A 307 -18.87 -16.69 11.22
C THR A 307 -20.25 -17.33 10.99
N ALA A 308 -20.93 -16.97 9.90
CA ALA A 308 -22.13 -17.68 9.49
C ALA A 308 -21.79 -19.16 9.30
N ALA A 309 -22.70 -20.02 9.69
CA ALA A 309 -22.59 -21.44 9.40
C ALA A 309 -22.41 -21.64 7.88
N PRO A 310 -21.67 -22.64 7.44
CA PRO A 310 -21.45 -22.93 6.02
C PRO A 310 -22.74 -23.24 5.31
#